data_a09be2b155174bf8ede06bdcdf346d16
#
_entry.id   a09be2b155174bf8ede06bdcdf346d16
#
_cell.length_a   1.000
_cell.length_b   1.000
_cell.length_c   1.000
_cell.angle_alpha   90.00
_cell.angle_beta   90.00
_cell.angle_gamma   90.00
#
_symmetry.space_group_name_H-M   'P 1'
#
loop_
_entity.id
_entity.type
_entity.pdbx_description
1 polymer ?
#
loop_
_entity_poly.entity_id
_entity_poly.type
_entity_poly.pdbx_seq_one_letter_code
_entity_poly.pdbx_strand_id
1 'polypeptide(L)'
;MLKRAFELKGYHVVEAEDGQQALDMARRYHPNLIVVDLNMPVLDGLETIKHFRKLEGEGDHTPIVTITAYDVYGMEEAAKENGTNAYLTKPLDLDELDRALKGLGFIV
;
A
#
# COMPACT_ATOMS: atom_id res chain seq x y z
N MET A 1 -2.82 3.72 13.98
CA MET A 1 -1.72 4.69 13.78
C MET A 1 -1.62 5.21 12.37
N LEU A 2 -1.47 4.33 11.39
CA LEU A 2 -1.42 4.78 9.99
C LEU A 2 -2.67 5.50 9.54
N LYS A 3 -3.83 4.99 9.93
CA LYS A 3 -5.09 5.61 9.57
C LYS A 3 -5.13 7.08 9.99
N ARG A 4 -4.73 7.35 11.24
CA ARG A 4 -4.73 8.72 11.75
C ARG A 4 -3.78 9.62 10.97
N ALA A 5 -2.58 9.12 10.66
CA ALA A 5 -1.61 9.90 9.90
C ALA A 5 -2.17 10.32 8.55
N PHE A 6 -2.84 9.41 7.85
CA PHE A 6 -3.45 9.72 6.56
C PHE A 6 -4.66 10.63 6.70
N GLU A 7 -5.49 10.42 7.72
CA GLU A 7 -6.64 11.29 7.95
C GLU A 7 -6.22 12.73 8.21
N LEU A 8 -5.13 12.93 8.95
CA LEU A 8 -4.60 14.26 9.20
C LEU A 8 -4.11 14.95 7.93
N LYS A 9 -3.76 14.19 6.92
CA LYS A 9 -3.37 14.72 5.62
C LYS A 9 -4.57 14.98 4.70
N GLY A 10 -5.77 14.67 5.16
CA GLY A 10 -6.99 14.90 4.38
C GLY A 10 -7.51 13.70 3.60
N TYR A 11 -6.93 12.52 3.79
CA TYR A 11 -7.41 11.32 3.12
C TYR A 11 -8.64 10.75 3.80
N HIS A 12 -9.54 10.24 2.98
CA HIS A 12 -10.65 9.42 3.48
C HIS A 12 -10.14 7.97 3.53
N VAL A 13 -9.99 7.43 4.73
CA VAL A 13 -9.34 6.13 4.94
C VAL A 13 -10.33 5.01 5.16
N VAL A 14 -10.16 3.92 4.41
CA VAL A 14 -10.91 2.68 4.60
C VAL A 14 -9.89 1.60 4.95
N GLU A 15 -10.13 0.87 6.03
CA GLU A 15 -9.19 -0.15 6.49
C GLU A 15 -9.66 -1.56 6.15
N ALA A 16 -8.69 -2.44 5.87
CA ALA A 16 -8.92 -3.86 5.69
C ALA A 16 -8.07 -4.62 6.71
N GLU A 17 -8.60 -5.71 7.23
CA GLU A 17 -7.91 -6.52 8.26
C GLU A 17 -6.99 -7.57 7.66
N ASP A 18 -7.24 -7.96 6.43
CA ASP A 18 -6.41 -8.94 5.74
C ASP A 18 -6.41 -8.68 4.24
N GLY A 19 -5.61 -9.44 3.50
CA GLY A 19 -5.45 -9.24 2.07
C GLY A 19 -6.73 -9.48 1.27
N GLN A 20 -7.53 -10.47 1.65
CA GLN A 20 -8.77 -10.74 0.94
C GLN A 20 -9.77 -9.60 1.12
N GLN A 21 -9.89 -9.10 2.34
CA GLN A 21 -10.75 -7.95 2.61
C GLN A 21 -10.26 -6.71 1.86
N ALA A 22 -8.94 -6.54 1.76
CA ALA A 22 -8.36 -5.42 1.02
C ALA A 22 -8.76 -5.46 -0.45
N LEU A 23 -8.72 -6.64 -1.06
CA LEU A 23 -9.13 -6.80 -2.47
C LEU A 23 -10.60 -6.50 -2.66
N ASP A 24 -11.44 -6.98 -1.75
CA ASP A 24 -12.88 -6.73 -1.82
C ASP A 24 -13.19 -5.24 -1.69
N MET A 25 -12.50 -4.56 -0.78
CA MET A 25 -12.67 -3.13 -0.58
C MET A 25 -12.16 -2.31 -1.77
N ALA A 26 -11.06 -2.74 -2.38
CA ALA A 26 -10.55 -2.06 -3.57
C ALA A 26 -11.55 -2.11 -4.72
N ARG A 27 -12.23 -3.24 -4.89
CA ARG A 27 -13.28 -3.38 -5.89
C ARG A 27 -14.46 -2.46 -5.60
N ARG A 28 -14.80 -2.31 -4.33
CA ARG A 28 -15.97 -1.57 -3.90
C ARG A 28 -15.75 -0.05 -3.91
N TYR A 29 -14.60 0.40 -3.44
CA TYR A 29 -14.34 1.82 -3.20
C TYR A 29 -13.47 2.49 -4.25
N HIS A 30 -12.79 1.75 -5.11
CA HIS A 30 -11.90 2.29 -6.15
C HIS A 30 -10.93 3.33 -5.58
N PRO A 31 -10.04 2.94 -4.66
CA PRO A 31 -9.18 3.91 -3.98
C PRO A 31 -8.18 4.58 -4.92
N ASN A 32 -7.72 5.76 -4.53
CA ASN A 32 -6.68 6.50 -5.24
C ASN A 32 -5.28 6.13 -4.77
N LEU A 33 -5.20 5.49 -3.62
CA LEU A 33 -3.93 5.08 -3.02
C LEU A 33 -4.19 3.83 -2.18
N ILE A 34 -3.30 2.87 -2.27
CA ILE A 34 -3.36 1.66 -1.45
C ILE A 34 -2.10 1.59 -0.61
N VAL A 35 -2.26 1.36 0.69
CA VAL A 35 -1.14 1.15 1.62
C VAL A 35 -1.21 -0.28 2.11
N VAL A 36 -0.13 -1.03 1.93
CA VAL A 36 -0.09 -2.46 2.25
C VAL A 36 1.01 -2.74 3.27
N ASP A 37 0.66 -3.51 4.31
CA ASP A 37 1.64 -4.10 5.22
C ASP A 37 1.88 -5.53 4.73
N LEU A 38 3.15 -5.91 4.56
CA LEU A 38 3.50 -7.23 4.05
C LEU A 38 3.20 -8.36 5.04
N ASN A 39 3.14 -8.04 6.31
CA ASN A 39 2.87 -9.02 7.35
C ASN A 39 1.38 -9.04 7.69
N MET A 40 0.58 -9.63 6.81
CA MET A 40 -0.86 -9.74 6.99
C MET A 40 -1.31 -11.19 7.11
N PRO A 41 -2.35 -11.47 7.94
CA PRO A 41 -2.93 -12.80 8.01
C PRO A 41 -3.75 -13.12 6.74
N VAL A 42 -4.10 -14.39 6.58
CA VAL A 42 -4.93 -14.95 5.49
C VAL A 42 -4.21 -14.89 4.14
N LEU A 43 -4.03 -13.70 3.60
CA LEU A 43 -3.35 -13.47 2.34
C LEU A 43 -2.26 -12.45 2.61
N ASP A 44 -1.00 -12.83 2.40
CA ASP A 44 0.11 -11.94 2.73
C ASP A 44 0.17 -10.72 1.79
N GLY A 45 0.97 -9.72 2.19
CA GLY A 45 1.03 -8.46 1.46
C GLY A 45 1.52 -8.58 0.04
N LEU A 46 2.50 -9.46 -0.23
CA LEU A 46 3.01 -9.66 -1.58
C LEU A 46 1.95 -10.25 -2.48
N GLU A 47 1.22 -11.24 -1.99
CA GLU A 47 0.13 -11.85 -2.74
C GLU A 47 -1.00 -10.85 -2.97
N THR A 48 -1.29 -10.02 -1.99
CA THR A 48 -2.30 -8.98 -2.11
C THR A 48 -1.96 -8.00 -3.23
N ILE A 49 -0.71 -7.54 -3.28
CA ILE A 49 -0.25 -6.62 -4.33
C ILE A 49 -0.40 -7.29 -5.70
N LYS A 50 0.04 -8.53 -5.82
CA LYS A 50 -0.02 -9.29 -7.05
C LYS A 50 -1.46 -9.44 -7.54
N HIS A 51 -2.36 -9.83 -6.64
CA HIS A 51 -3.77 -9.99 -6.99
C HIS A 51 -4.42 -8.68 -7.37
N PHE A 52 -4.07 -7.60 -6.67
CA PHE A 52 -4.60 -6.28 -6.98
C PHE A 52 -4.19 -5.85 -8.39
N ARG A 53 -2.93 -6.06 -8.76
CA ARG A 53 -2.48 -5.71 -10.12
C ARG A 53 -3.19 -6.53 -11.19
N LYS A 54 -3.50 -7.79 -10.91
CA LYS A 54 -4.27 -8.61 -11.84
C LYS A 54 -5.70 -8.11 -11.99
N LEU A 55 -6.32 -7.71 -10.89
CA LEU A 55 -7.69 -7.18 -10.90
C LEU A 55 -7.78 -5.88 -11.69
N GLU A 56 -6.80 -5.04 -11.51
CA GLU A 56 -6.74 -3.73 -12.13
C GLU A 56 -6.63 -3.83 -13.66
N GLY A 57 -5.89 -4.82 -14.13
CA GLY A 57 -5.65 -5.00 -15.55
C GLY A 57 -4.71 -3.96 -16.12
N GLU A 58 -4.78 -3.74 -17.42
CA GLU A 58 -3.96 -2.76 -18.10
C GLU A 58 -4.64 -1.40 -18.07
N GLY A 59 -3.86 -0.36 -18.00
CA GLY A 59 -4.36 1.01 -18.07
C GLY A 59 -4.17 1.77 -16.77
N ASP A 60 -5.16 1.74 -15.92
CA ASP A 60 -5.12 2.52 -14.68
C ASP A 60 -4.30 1.79 -13.61
N HIS A 61 -3.26 2.44 -13.13
CA HIS A 61 -2.40 1.89 -12.09
C HIS A 61 -2.53 2.69 -10.80
N THR A 62 -3.34 2.17 -9.87
CA THR A 62 -3.48 2.79 -8.56
C THR A 62 -2.14 2.71 -7.83
N PRO A 63 -1.62 3.81 -7.31
CA PRO A 63 -0.38 3.77 -6.55
C PRO A 63 -0.50 2.89 -5.32
N ILE A 64 0.51 2.05 -5.08
CA ILE A 64 0.60 1.18 -3.92
C ILE A 64 1.86 1.54 -3.15
N VAL A 65 1.69 1.83 -1.87
CA VAL A 65 2.80 2.08 -0.95
C VAL A 65 2.85 0.93 0.04
N THR A 66 3.99 0.28 0.15
CA THR A 66 4.20 -0.75 1.14
C THR A 66 4.86 -0.14 2.37
N ILE A 67 4.28 -0.35 3.55
CA ILE A 67 4.83 0.11 4.83
C ILE A 67 4.86 -1.08 5.77
N THR A 68 6.05 -1.56 6.13
CA THR A 68 6.14 -2.80 6.88
C THR A 68 7.26 -2.79 7.92
N ALA A 69 7.06 -3.52 9.02
CA ALA A 69 8.12 -3.84 9.98
C ALA A 69 8.88 -5.10 9.55
N TYR A 70 8.31 -5.86 8.61
CA TYR A 70 8.89 -7.11 8.14
C TYR A 70 9.82 -6.85 6.97
N ASP A 71 11.01 -6.34 7.29
CA ASP A 71 12.00 -5.95 6.28
C ASP A 71 13.16 -6.93 6.31
N VAL A 72 13.05 -7.99 5.52
CA VAL A 72 14.10 -8.98 5.38
C VAL A 72 14.75 -8.86 4.01
N TYR A 73 15.92 -9.48 3.88
CA TYR A 73 16.69 -9.42 2.64
C TYR A 73 15.84 -9.84 1.43
N GLY A 74 15.85 -9.00 0.41
CA GLY A 74 15.10 -9.27 -0.82
C GLY A 74 13.64 -8.87 -0.78
N MET A 75 13.11 -8.45 0.36
CA MET A 75 11.69 -8.13 0.50
C MET A 75 11.28 -6.90 -0.31
N GLU A 76 12.11 -5.87 -0.30
CA GLU A 76 11.82 -4.66 -1.07
C GLU A 76 11.77 -4.97 -2.57
N GLU A 77 12.71 -5.76 -3.06
CA GLU A 77 12.75 -6.13 -4.46
C GLU A 77 11.53 -6.97 -4.83
N ALA A 78 11.15 -7.92 -3.97
CA ALA A 78 9.98 -8.75 -4.21
C ALA A 78 8.71 -7.91 -4.25
N ALA A 79 8.57 -6.93 -3.36
CA ALA A 79 7.41 -6.05 -3.35
C ALA A 79 7.34 -5.23 -4.65
N LYS A 80 8.46 -4.71 -5.10
CA LYS A 80 8.51 -3.94 -6.34
C LYS A 80 8.21 -4.80 -7.55
N GLU A 81 8.73 -6.02 -7.60
CA GLU A 81 8.43 -6.95 -8.68
C GLU A 81 6.95 -7.30 -8.76
N ASN A 82 6.28 -7.36 -7.62
CA ASN A 82 4.85 -7.63 -7.57
C ASN A 82 4.00 -6.40 -7.84
N GLY A 83 4.58 -5.21 -7.86
CA GLY A 83 3.89 -4.02 -8.32
C GLY A 83 3.75 -2.87 -7.34
N THR A 84 4.45 -2.88 -6.19
CA THR A 84 4.42 -1.72 -5.31
C THR A 84 5.19 -0.56 -5.92
N ASN A 85 4.71 0.65 -5.68
CA ASN A 85 5.34 1.87 -6.21
C ASN A 85 6.33 2.49 -5.23
N ALA A 86 6.17 2.19 -3.93
CA ALA A 86 7.07 2.69 -2.90
C ALA A 86 7.15 1.67 -1.77
N TYR A 87 8.28 1.68 -1.05
CA TYR A 87 8.52 0.73 0.02
C TYR A 87 9.12 1.47 1.20
N LEU A 88 8.43 1.45 2.33
CA LEU A 88 8.85 2.12 3.54
C LEU A 88 8.86 1.12 4.70
N THR A 89 9.75 1.33 5.66
CA THR A 89 9.85 0.46 6.82
C THR A 89 9.34 1.15 8.07
N LYS A 90 8.87 0.36 9.04
CA LYS A 90 8.50 0.86 10.35
C LYS A 90 9.73 0.87 11.27
N PRO A 91 9.88 1.81 12.19
CA PRO A 91 8.93 2.88 12.50
C PRO A 91 8.85 3.89 11.37
N LEU A 92 7.64 4.37 11.11
CA LEU A 92 7.39 5.26 9.99
C LEU A 92 7.96 6.66 10.23
N ASP A 93 8.77 7.11 9.27
CA ASP A 93 9.26 8.48 9.24
C ASP A 93 8.30 9.28 8.36
N LEU A 94 7.64 10.28 8.95
CA LEU A 94 6.64 11.07 8.23
C LEU A 94 7.24 11.86 7.08
N ASP A 95 8.51 12.27 7.19
CA ASP A 95 9.17 12.96 6.07
C ASP A 95 9.42 12.02 4.90
N GLU A 96 9.79 10.77 5.19
CA GLU A 96 9.92 9.77 4.13
C GLU A 96 8.57 9.48 3.47
N LEU A 97 7.51 9.40 4.26
CA LEU A 97 6.17 9.20 3.72
C LEU A 97 5.78 10.35 2.80
N ASP A 98 6.01 11.59 3.24
CA ASP A 98 5.70 12.75 2.43
C ASP A 98 6.46 12.75 1.10
N ARG A 99 7.74 12.41 1.14
CA ARG A 99 8.54 12.32 -0.09
C ARG A 99 8.01 11.26 -1.04
N ALA A 100 7.64 10.09 -0.48
CA ALA A 100 7.08 9.01 -1.29
C ALA A 100 5.77 9.43 -1.94
N LEU A 101 4.89 10.07 -1.18
CA LEU A 101 3.60 10.52 -1.71
C LEU A 101 3.77 11.60 -2.77
N LYS A 102 4.67 12.54 -2.55
CA LYS A 102 4.98 13.56 -3.56
C LYS A 102 5.51 12.93 -4.85
N GLY A 103 6.38 11.95 -4.72
CA GLY A 103 6.93 11.23 -5.87
C GLY A 103 5.86 10.50 -6.66
N LEU A 104 4.75 10.15 -6.04
CA LEU A 104 3.61 9.49 -6.69
C LEU A 104 2.56 10.50 -7.18
N GLY A 105 2.79 11.79 -6.99
CA GLY A 105 1.90 12.83 -7.48
C GLY A 105 0.86 13.32 -6.50
N PHE A 106 0.95 12.93 -5.23
CA PHE A 106 0.01 13.39 -4.22
C PHE A 106 0.47 14.69 -3.59
N ILE A 107 -0.51 15.49 -3.16
CA ILE A 107 -0.27 16.71 -2.41
C ILE A 107 -0.15 16.33 -0.93
N VAL A 108 0.88 16.80 -0.26
CA VAL A 108 1.13 16.46 1.15
C VAL A 108 1.17 17.70 2.04
#